data_d9a0c8aa82ed6b5e155bc5de1260d674
#
_entry.id   d9a0c8aa82ed6b5e155bc5de1260d674
#
_cell.length_a   1.000
_cell.length_b   1.000
_cell.length_c   1.000
_cell.angle_alpha   90.00
_cell.angle_beta   90.00
_cell.angle_gamma   90.00
#
_symmetry.space_group_name_H-M   'P 1'
#
loop_
_entity.id
_entity.type
_entity.pdbx_description
1 polymer ?
#
loop_
_entity_poly.entity_id
_entity_poly.type
_entity_poly.pdbx_seq_one_letter_code
_entity_poly.pdbx_strand_id
1 'polypeptide(L)'
;MTAFSPTLGELRNVVDAELTDFLAGRRAALPEAGELIVEIQRLLEAGGKRLRPAFCYWGYRAAGKPHSAAIVRSAASLELLHTFAIVHDDIMDQSSTRRGVPTSFALGGVSFALLVGDLALVFADDAIMASDFPPPALAGAFAAYSRMRQEVIAGQFLDVKMAGDPLVTEEEARRVAVLKSGRYSIQEPLAIGAALAGAPSALEDGLAGYGEPLGEAFQLRDDLLGIFGDSSRTGKPIDSDIREGKRHVLYAKTVASLSGGERDDFTRLWGAGADLGAEDIVHLRELTECSGARAATEGLLKALTATAYERLRGLPLDGDARGALEALTRESTDRQS
;
A
#
# COMPACT_ATOMS: atom_id res chain seq x y z
N MET A 1 27.08 -0.84 -23.68
CA MET A 1 25.98 -0.02 -23.12
C MET A 1 25.76 -0.55 -21.71
N THR A 2 26.03 0.25 -20.69
CA THR A 2 25.70 -0.08 -19.30
C THR A 2 24.18 -0.27 -19.20
N ALA A 3 23.76 -1.41 -18.68
CA ALA A 3 22.33 -1.71 -18.50
C ALA A 3 21.73 -0.64 -17.57
N PHE A 4 20.57 -0.08 -17.93
CA PHE A 4 19.85 0.88 -17.09
C PHE A 4 19.41 0.18 -15.81
N SER A 5 19.99 0.59 -14.69
CA SER A 5 19.68 0.10 -13.34
C SER A 5 19.28 1.30 -12.49
N PRO A 6 17.98 1.68 -12.52
CA PRO A 6 17.51 2.94 -11.92
C PRO A 6 17.54 2.87 -10.39
N THR A 7 17.89 3.98 -9.77
CA THR A 7 17.56 4.25 -8.37
C THR A 7 16.04 4.33 -8.21
N LEU A 8 15.54 4.25 -6.98
CA LEU A 8 14.09 4.39 -6.70
C LEU A 8 13.55 5.76 -7.20
N GLY A 9 14.34 6.84 -7.05
CA GLY A 9 13.96 8.17 -7.53
C GLY A 9 13.88 8.26 -9.06
N GLU A 10 14.85 7.68 -9.79
CA GLU A 10 14.83 7.63 -11.25
C GLU A 10 13.68 6.77 -11.76
N LEU A 11 13.41 5.61 -11.15
CA LEU A 11 12.28 4.77 -11.51
C LEU A 11 10.94 5.49 -11.28
N ARG A 12 10.82 6.20 -10.15
CA ARG A 12 9.64 7.04 -9.88
C ARG A 12 9.41 8.05 -10.99
N ASN A 13 10.43 8.78 -11.41
CA ASN A 13 10.30 9.78 -12.47
C ASN A 13 9.84 9.16 -13.80
N VAL A 14 10.35 7.98 -14.14
CA VAL A 14 9.94 7.28 -15.36
C VAL A 14 8.49 6.79 -15.28
N VAL A 15 8.06 6.30 -14.12
CA VAL A 15 6.67 5.89 -13.88
C VAL A 15 5.73 7.10 -13.91
N ASP A 16 6.11 8.22 -13.29
CA ASP A 16 5.31 9.44 -13.28
C ASP A 16 5.13 10.02 -14.70
N ALA A 17 6.19 9.96 -15.54
CA ALA A 17 6.11 10.36 -16.94
C ALA A 17 5.15 9.45 -17.74
N GLU A 18 5.23 8.14 -17.59
CA GLU A 18 4.32 7.18 -18.24
C GLU A 18 2.85 7.43 -17.83
N LEU A 19 2.58 7.68 -16.54
CA LEU A 19 1.24 8.00 -16.06
C LEU A 19 0.70 9.30 -16.67
N THR A 20 1.54 10.33 -16.78
CA THR A 20 1.19 11.62 -17.38
C THR A 20 0.80 11.46 -18.86
N ASP A 21 1.64 10.75 -19.62
CA ASP A 21 1.41 10.50 -21.04
C ASP A 21 0.16 9.63 -21.27
N PHE A 22 -0.03 8.60 -20.44
CA PHE A 22 -1.21 7.73 -20.48
C PHE A 22 -2.49 8.54 -20.25
N LEU A 23 -2.56 9.35 -19.19
CA LEU A 23 -3.73 10.14 -18.85
C LEU A 23 -4.02 11.23 -19.92
N ALA A 24 -2.98 11.86 -20.47
CA ALA A 24 -3.15 12.81 -21.57
C ALA A 24 -3.80 12.16 -22.79
N GLY A 25 -3.37 10.95 -23.16
CA GLY A 25 -4.00 10.16 -24.23
C GLY A 25 -5.46 9.81 -23.94
N ARG A 26 -5.76 9.39 -22.71
CA ARG A 26 -7.14 9.06 -22.28
C ARG A 26 -8.06 10.29 -22.29
N ARG A 27 -7.56 11.44 -21.84
CA ARG A 27 -8.30 12.70 -21.86
C ARG A 27 -8.62 13.17 -23.28
N ALA A 28 -7.72 12.96 -24.22
CA ALA A 28 -7.97 13.27 -25.62
C ALA A 28 -9.00 12.32 -26.25
N ALA A 29 -9.01 11.04 -25.87
CA ALA A 29 -9.91 10.01 -26.39
C ALA A 29 -11.32 10.06 -25.77
N LEU A 30 -11.47 10.55 -24.52
CA LEU A 30 -12.73 10.59 -23.77
C LEU A 30 -12.91 11.95 -23.07
N PRO A 31 -13.18 13.02 -23.83
CA PRO A 31 -13.31 14.38 -23.28
C PRO A 31 -14.45 14.53 -22.27
N GLU A 32 -15.50 13.70 -22.35
CA GLU A 32 -16.65 13.70 -21.43
C GLU A 32 -16.25 13.32 -19.99
N ALA A 33 -15.19 12.52 -19.83
CA ALA A 33 -14.62 12.16 -18.54
C ALA A 33 -13.47 13.09 -18.10
N GLY A 34 -13.27 14.21 -18.79
CA GLY A 34 -12.14 15.11 -18.60
C GLY A 34 -11.92 15.56 -17.15
N GLU A 35 -12.98 15.85 -16.40
CA GLU A 35 -12.91 16.26 -15.00
C GLU A 35 -12.44 15.11 -14.09
N LEU A 36 -12.93 13.89 -14.33
CA LEU A 36 -12.50 12.70 -13.57
C LEU A 36 -11.03 12.38 -13.84
N ILE A 37 -10.57 12.53 -15.09
CA ILE A 37 -9.17 12.29 -15.47
C ILE A 37 -8.25 13.33 -14.84
N VAL A 38 -8.65 14.61 -14.81
CA VAL A 38 -7.90 15.66 -14.13
C VAL A 38 -7.79 15.38 -12.63
N GLU A 39 -8.85 14.86 -12.02
CA GLU A 39 -8.82 14.51 -10.61
C GLU A 39 -7.89 13.30 -10.33
N ILE A 40 -7.92 12.25 -11.16
CA ILE A 40 -6.96 11.14 -11.08
C ILE A 40 -5.52 11.67 -11.19
N GLN A 41 -5.25 12.56 -12.16
CA GLN A 41 -3.94 13.17 -12.33
C GLN A 41 -3.52 13.96 -11.08
N ARG A 42 -4.41 14.79 -10.52
CA ARG A 42 -4.16 15.57 -9.30
C ARG A 42 -3.77 14.68 -8.12
N LEU A 43 -4.45 13.54 -7.93
CA LEU A 43 -4.15 12.58 -6.86
C LEU A 43 -2.79 11.91 -7.05
N LEU A 44 -2.42 11.59 -8.29
CA LEU A 44 -1.11 11.05 -8.61
C LEU A 44 0.00 12.07 -8.37
N GLU A 45 -0.21 13.34 -8.75
CA GLU A 45 0.74 14.46 -8.56
C GLU A 45 0.88 14.88 -7.09
N ALA A 46 -0.11 14.60 -6.24
CA ALA A 46 -0.01 14.82 -4.79
C ALA A 46 1.11 14.01 -4.12
N GLY A 47 1.79 13.16 -4.89
CA GLY A 47 2.99 12.46 -4.48
C GLY A 47 2.77 10.99 -4.14
N GLY A 48 3.85 10.37 -3.66
CA GLY A 48 3.92 8.94 -3.34
C GLY A 48 5.29 8.39 -3.67
N LYS A 49 5.69 7.33 -2.98
CA LYS A 49 7.01 6.69 -3.15
C LYS A 49 7.06 5.74 -4.35
N ARG A 50 5.92 5.46 -5.00
CA ARG A 50 5.79 4.51 -6.12
C ARG A 50 6.36 3.13 -5.79
N LEU A 51 6.14 2.66 -4.57
CA LEU A 51 6.68 1.36 -4.12
C LEU A 51 6.08 0.19 -4.90
N ARG A 52 4.77 0.21 -5.18
CA ARG A 52 4.10 -0.87 -5.96
C ARG A 52 4.68 -1.00 -7.37
N PRO A 53 4.81 0.08 -8.16
CA PRO A 53 5.57 0.05 -9.41
C PRO A 53 7.00 -0.44 -9.26
N ALA A 54 7.70 -0.03 -8.19
CA ALA A 54 9.08 -0.43 -7.97
C ALA A 54 9.19 -1.94 -7.69
N PHE A 55 8.33 -2.51 -6.86
CA PHE A 55 8.30 -3.95 -6.63
C PHE A 55 7.95 -4.74 -7.90
N CYS A 56 7.00 -4.27 -8.72
CA CYS A 56 6.68 -4.88 -10.00
C CYS A 56 7.88 -4.84 -10.96
N TYR A 57 8.49 -3.67 -11.12
CA TYR A 57 9.67 -3.49 -11.95
C TYR A 57 10.82 -4.40 -11.53
N TRP A 58 11.13 -4.45 -10.23
CA TRP A 58 12.23 -5.26 -9.73
C TRP A 58 11.90 -6.75 -9.64
N GLY A 59 10.64 -7.15 -9.53
CA GLY A 59 10.21 -8.53 -9.75
C GLY A 59 10.50 -9.02 -11.18
N TYR A 60 10.25 -8.16 -12.18
CA TYR A 60 10.62 -8.42 -13.58
C TYR A 60 12.13 -8.50 -13.79
N ARG A 61 12.88 -7.54 -13.21
CA ARG A 61 14.34 -7.48 -13.32
C ARG A 61 15.02 -8.66 -12.59
N ALA A 62 14.44 -9.15 -11.51
CA ALA A 62 14.90 -10.31 -10.76
C ALA A 62 15.00 -11.59 -11.62
N ALA A 63 14.17 -11.70 -12.66
CA ALA A 63 14.23 -12.77 -13.65
C ALA A 63 15.26 -12.49 -14.80
N GLY A 64 16.15 -11.53 -14.63
CA GLY A 64 17.21 -11.21 -15.60
C GLY A 64 16.76 -10.46 -16.86
N LYS A 65 15.54 -9.92 -16.88
CA LYS A 65 15.03 -9.18 -18.04
C LYS A 65 15.53 -7.73 -18.05
N PRO A 66 15.83 -7.15 -19.22
CA PRO A 66 16.29 -5.77 -19.33
C PRO A 66 15.16 -4.75 -19.07
N HIS A 67 15.53 -3.50 -18.79
CA HIS A 67 14.59 -2.38 -18.79
C HIS A 67 13.89 -2.23 -20.14
N SER A 68 12.59 -1.93 -20.12
CA SER A 68 11.78 -1.61 -21.31
C SER A 68 10.60 -0.71 -20.95
N ALA A 69 10.03 -0.01 -21.94
CA ALA A 69 8.81 0.76 -21.77
C ALA A 69 7.63 -0.15 -21.36
N ALA A 70 7.60 -1.39 -21.82
CA ALA A 70 6.54 -2.36 -21.49
C ALA A 70 6.44 -2.61 -19.99
N ILE A 71 7.57 -2.88 -19.29
CA ILE A 71 7.53 -3.09 -17.83
C ILE A 71 7.19 -1.81 -17.08
N VAL A 72 7.62 -0.64 -17.57
CA VAL A 72 7.26 0.64 -16.95
C VAL A 72 5.75 0.87 -17.02
N ARG A 73 5.11 0.63 -18.18
CA ARG A 73 3.66 0.75 -18.36
C ARG A 73 2.88 -0.22 -17.47
N SER A 74 3.30 -1.49 -17.43
CA SER A 74 2.69 -2.47 -16.53
C SER A 74 2.84 -2.08 -15.06
N ALA A 75 4.00 -1.57 -14.66
CA ALA A 75 4.23 -1.11 -13.29
C ALA A 75 3.39 0.13 -12.96
N ALA A 76 3.25 1.08 -13.90
CA ALA A 76 2.45 2.29 -13.75
C ALA A 76 0.96 1.98 -13.51
N SER A 77 0.42 0.88 -14.08
CA SER A 77 -0.95 0.43 -13.84
C SER A 77 -1.29 0.26 -12.35
N LEU A 78 -0.30 -0.12 -11.54
CA LEU A 78 -0.47 -0.32 -10.11
C LEU A 78 -0.72 0.98 -9.32
N GLU A 79 -0.28 2.12 -9.83
CA GLU A 79 -0.61 3.42 -9.23
C GLU A 79 -2.03 3.87 -9.57
N LEU A 80 -2.52 3.55 -10.77
CA LEU A 80 -3.93 3.75 -11.14
C LEU A 80 -4.84 2.89 -10.26
N LEU A 81 -4.49 1.60 -10.08
CA LEU A 81 -5.20 0.72 -9.16
C LEU A 81 -5.13 1.24 -7.71
N HIS A 82 -3.98 1.79 -7.30
CA HIS A 82 -3.84 2.40 -5.98
C HIS A 82 -4.72 3.64 -5.83
N THR A 83 -4.86 4.45 -6.88
CA THR A 83 -5.75 5.61 -6.88
C THR A 83 -7.21 5.20 -6.67
N PHE A 84 -7.68 4.15 -7.37
CA PHE A 84 -8.99 3.54 -7.08
C PHE A 84 -9.13 3.18 -5.60
N ALA A 85 -8.17 2.41 -5.05
CA ALA A 85 -8.26 1.90 -3.69
C ALA A 85 -8.33 3.03 -2.65
N ILE A 86 -7.48 4.07 -2.77
CA ILE A 86 -7.46 5.19 -1.81
C ILE A 86 -8.68 6.11 -1.95
N VAL A 87 -9.21 6.30 -3.16
CA VAL A 87 -10.42 7.14 -3.36
C VAL A 87 -11.65 6.48 -2.74
N HIS A 88 -11.79 5.16 -2.90
CA HIS A 88 -12.90 4.43 -2.28
C HIS A 88 -12.72 4.28 -0.77
N ASP A 89 -11.49 4.11 -0.28
CA ASP A 89 -11.16 4.12 1.15
C ASP A 89 -11.55 5.47 1.79
N ASP A 90 -11.23 6.60 1.14
CA ASP A 90 -11.58 7.94 1.61
C ASP A 90 -13.10 8.16 1.74
N ILE A 91 -13.91 7.50 0.88
CA ILE A 91 -15.38 7.53 1.00
C ILE A 91 -15.83 6.75 2.22
N MET A 92 -15.31 5.54 2.43
CA MET A 92 -15.68 4.66 3.54
C MET A 92 -15.27 5.24 4.88
N ASP A 93 -14.09 5.85 4.94
CA ASP A 93 -13.54 6.50 6.14
C ASP A 93 -14.03 7.95 6.33
N GLN A 94 -14.80 8.51 5.37
CA GLN A 94 -15.23 9.91 5.33
C GLN A 94 -14.07 10.90 5.49
N SER A 95 -12.91 10.55 4.95
CA SER A 95 -11.68 11.33 5.07
C SER A 95 -11.76 12.60 4.22
N SER A 96 -11.51 13.76 4.83
CA SER A 96 -11.52 15.05 4.13
C SER A 96 -10.19 15.41 3.45
N THR A 97 -9.08 14.85 3.92
CA THR A 97 -7.74 15.16 3.43
C THR A 97 -6.87 13.90 3.30
N ARG A 98 -6.01 13.88 2.27
CA ARG A 98 -5.00 12.85 2.06
C ARG A 98 -3.73 13.48 1.49
N ARG A 99 -2.57 13.17 2.07
CA ARG A 99 -1.27 13.76 1.68
C ARG A 99 -1.30 15.30 1.67
N GLY A 100 -2.02 15.91 2.59
CA GLY A 100 -2.13 17.36 2.71
C GLY A 100 -3.04 18.05 1.68
N VAL A 101 -3.71 17.29 0.80
CA VAL A 101 -4.67 17.83 -0.17
C VAL A 101 -6.09 17.30 0.11
N PRO A 102 -7.15 18.02 -0.28
CA PRO A 102 -8.52 17.53 -0.16
C PRO A 102 -8.73 16.21 -0.94
N THR A 103 -9.51 15.29 -0.38
CA THR A 103 -9.91 14.05 -1.06
C THR A 103 -10.93 14.33 -2.16
N SER A 104 -11.08 13.43 -3.14
CA SER A 104 -12.14 13.53 -4.15
C SER A 104 -13.54 13.52 -3.51
N PHE A 105 -13.69 12.79 -2.40
CA PHE A 105 -14.92 12.82 -1.58
C PHE A 105 -15.23 14.21 -1.02
N ALA A 106 -14.22 14.89 -0.47
CA ALA A 106 -14.39 16.25 0.05
C ALA A 106 -14.68 17.29 -1.03
N LEU A 107 -14.13 17.11 -2.24
CA LEU A 107 -14.30 18.04 -3.37
C LEU A 107 -15.65 17.89 -4.08
N GLY A 108 -16.10 16.65 -4.34
CA GLY A 108 -17.25 16.40 -5.19
C GLY A 108 -18.30 15.45 -4.60
N GLY A 109 -18.14 15.03 -3.35
CA GLY A 109 -19.03 14.10 -2.68
C GLY A 109 -18.91 12.65 -3.15
N VAL A 110 -19.78 11.79 -2.64
CA VAL A 110 -19.75 10.34 -2.85
C VAL A 110 -19.79 9.97 -4.34
N SER A 111 -20.73 10.52 -5.11
CA SER A 111 -20.90 10.13 -6.51
C SER A 111 -19.71 10.49 -7.38
N PHE A 112 -19.11 11.67 -7.17
CA PHE A 112 -17.91 12.08 -7.89
C PHE A 112 -16.73 11.16 -7.55
N ALA A 113 -16.48 10.92 -6.28
CA ALA A 113 -15.39 10.08 -5.82
C ALA A 113 -15.53 8.62 -6.29
N LEU A 114 -16.76 8.04 -6.27
CA LEU A 114 -17.01 6.71 -6.84
C LEU A 114 -16.59 6.64 -8.30
N LEU A 115 -17.02 7.61 -9.13
CA LEU A 115 -16.69 7.63 -10.55
C LEU A 115 -15.19 7.85 -10.81
N VAL A 116 -14.50 8.67 -10.00
CA VAL A 116 -13.04 8.83 -10.07
C VAL A 116 -12.35 7.50 -9.80
N GLY A 117 -12.77 6.79 -8.74
CA GLY A 117 -12.20 5.49 -8.39
C GLY A 117 -12.49 4.43 -9.46
N ASP A 118 -13.73 4.30 -9.92
CA ASP A 118 -14.10 3.33 -10.95
C ASP A 118 -13.32 3.56 -12.26
N LEU A 119 -13.18 4.83 -12.68
CA LEU A 119 -12.40 5.15 -13.87
C LEU A 119 -10.92 4.83 -13.70
N ALA A 120 -10.34 5.11 -12.51
CA ALA A 120 -8.96 4.74 -12.22
C ALA A 120 -8.74 3.22 -12.27
N LEU A 121 -9.71 2.41 -11.79
CA LEU A 121 -9.67 0.95 -11.89
C LEU A 121 -9.70 0.47 -13.34
N VAL A 122 -10.59 1.01 -14.18
CA VAL A 122 -10.67 0.68 -15.60
C VAL A 122 -9.36 1.07 -16.32
N PHE A 123 -8.81 2.24 -16.02
CA PHE A 123 -7.54 2.68 -16.59
C PHE A 123 -6.35 1.83 -16.15
N ALA A 124 -6.39 1.27 -14.95
CA ALA A 124 -5.37 0.32 -14.49
C ALA A 124 -5.41 -0.98 -15.32
N ASP A 125 -6.60 -1.50 -15.61
CA ASP A 125 -6.79 -2.66 -16.50
C ASP A 125 -6.31 -2.36 -17.93
N ASP A 126 -6.66 -1.20 -18.46
CA ASP A 126 -6.21 -0.77 -19.79
C ASP A 126 -4.68 -0.64 -19.87
N ALA A 127 -4.05 -0.05 -18.84
CA ALA A 127 -2.60 0.17 -18.84
C ALA A 127 -1.80 -1.15 -18.81
N ILE A 128 -2.20 -2.13 -18.00
CA ILE A 128 -1.53 -3.43 -17.97
C ILE A 128 -1.76 -4.23 -19.25
N MET A 129 -2.96 -4.20 -19.79
CA MET A 129 -3.32 -4.94 -21.01
C MET A 129 -2.73 -4.32 -22.28
N ALA A 130 -2.52 -3.01 -22.31
CA ALA A 130 -1.88 -2.29 -23.41
C ALA A 130 -0.34 -2.32 -23.36
N SER A 131 0.24 -3.01 -22.38
CA SER A 131 1.70 -3.21 -22.34
C SER A 131 2.12 -4.24 -23.41
N ASP A 132 3.23 -3.96 -24.11
CA ASP A 132 3.71 -4.76 -25.24
C ASP A 132 4.39 -6.07 -24.81
N PHE A 133 3.69 -6.86 -23.97
CA PHE A 133 4.14 -8.20 -23.58
C PHE A 133 3.44 -9.29 -24.38
N PRO A 134 4.09 -10.46 -24.62
CA PRO A 134 3.46 -11.60 -25.26
C PRO A 134 2.23 -12.08 -24.48
N PRO A 135 1.14 -12.55 -25.18
CA PRO A 135 -0.08 -12.98 -24.52
C PRO A 135 0.08 -13.98 -23.37
N PRO A 136 0.97 -14.98 -23.40
CA PRO A 136 1.18 -15.89 -22.28
C PRO A 136 1.71 -15.18 -21.02
N ALA A 137 2.62 -14.20 -21.17
CA ALA A 137 3.15 -13.41 -20.06
C ALA A 137 2.08 -12.51 -19.47
N LEU A 138 1.29 -11.84 -20.33
CA LEU A 138 0.15 -11.03 -19.89
C LEU A 138 -0.89 -11.88 -19.16
N ALA A 139 -1.20 -13.07 -19.61
CA ALA A 139 -2.15 -13.96 -18.94
C ALA A 139 -1.70 -14.33 -17.53
N GLY A 140 -0.41 -14.68 -17.35
CA GLY A 140 0.17 -14.96 -16.04
C GLY A 140 0.16 -13.75 -15.11
N ALA A 141 0.58 -12.59 -15.62
CA ALA A 141 0.57 -11.34 -14.87
C ALA A 141 -0.85 -10.91 -14.49
N PHE A 142 -1.83 -11.06 -15.40
CA PHE A 142 -3.22 -10.72 -15.13
C PHE A 142 -3.85 -11.66 -14.10
N ALA A 143 -3.43 -12.92 -14.02
CA ALA A 143 -3.86 -13.84 -12.97
C ALA A 143 -3.41 -13.34 -11.57
N ALA A 144 -2.15 -12.92 -11.43
CA ALA A 144 -1.64 -12.31 -10.19
C ALA A 144 -2.34 -10.97 -9.88
N TYR A 145 -2.50 -10.12 -10.88
CA TYR A 145 -3.20 -8.85 -10.78
C TYR A 145 -4.67 -9.02 -10.36
N SER A 146 -5.38 -10.01 -10.92
CA SER A 146 -6.76 -10.33 -10.56
C SER A 146 -6.86 -10.83 -9.11
N ARG A 147 -5.95 -11.72 -8.68
CA ARG A 147 -5.88 -12.19 -7.28
C ARG A 147 -5.63 -11.00 -6.34
N MET A 148 -4.68 -10.14 -6.64
CA MET A 148 -4.39 -8.94 -5.86
C MET A 148 -5.62 -8.06 -5.65
N ARG A 149 -6.42 -7.81 -6.70
CA ARG A 149 -7.67 -7.02 -6.60
C ARG A 149 -8.71 -7.68 -5.71
N GLN A 150 -8.89 -8.99 -5.84
CA GLN A 150 -9.83 -9.73 -5.00
C GLN A 150 -9.41 -9.69 -3.53
N GLU A 151 -8.12 -9.86 -3.26
CA GLU A 151 -7.58 -9.86 -1.90
C GLU A 151 -7.64 -8.48 -1.22
N VAL A 152 -7.33 -7.39 -1.95
CA VAL A 152 -7.44 -6.04 -1.39
C VAL A 152 -8.90 -5.67 -1.08
N ILE A 153 -9.85 -6.05 -1.94
CA ILE A 153 -11.27 -5.85 -1.68
C ILE A 153 -11.74 -6.67 -0.47
N ALA A 154 -11.31 -7.94 -0.37
CA ALA A 154 -11.62 -8.78 0.79
C ALA A 154 -11.01 -8.20 2.07
N GLY A 155 -9.78 -7.71 2.01
CA GLY A 155 -9.11 -7.02 3.13
C GLY A 155 -9.86 -5.76 3.56
N GLN A 156 -10.29 -4.94 2.60
CA GLN A 156 -11.10 -3.75 2.86
C GLN A 156 -12.46 -4.10 3.49
N PHE A 157 -13.11 -5.14 3.00
CA PHE A 157 -14.37 -5.62 3.60
C PHE A 157 -14.19 -6.06 5.05
N LEU A 158 -13.10 -6.79 5.36
CA LEU A 158 -12.78 -7.17 6.73
C LEU A 158 -12.50 -5.95 7.62
N ASP A 159 -11.78 -4.96 7.12
CA ASP A 159 -11.49 -3.71 7.83
C ASP A 159 -12.79 -2.97 8.20
N VAL A 160 -13.68 -2.76 7.23
CA VAL A 160 -15.00 -2.16 7.45
C VAL A 160 -15.84 -2.99 8.43
N LYS A 161 -15.80 -4.33 8.33
CA LYS A 161 -16.55 -5.21 9.24
C LYS A 161 -16.03 -5.13 10.68
N MET A 162 -14.73 -4.95 10.87
CA MET A 162 -14.11 -4.82 12.19
C MET A 162 -14.28 -3.40 12.78
N ALA A 163 -14.66 -2.41 11.99
CA ALA A 163 -14.88 -1.06 12.47
C ALA A 163 -15.92 -1.07 13.60
N GLY A 164 -15.54 -0.49 14.74
CA GLY A 164 -16.41 -0.46 15.94
C GLY A 164 -16.41 -1.72 16.80
N ASP A 165 -15.79 -2.86 16.37
CA ASP A 165 -15.64 -4.02 17.24
C ASP A 165 -14.55 -3.76 18.30
N PRO A 166 -14.89 -3.75 19.61
CA PRO A 166 -13.91 -3.53 20.66
C PRO A 166 -13.02 -4.76 20.94
N LEU A 167 -13.37 -5.94 20.41
CA LEU A 167 -12.75 -7.21 20.77
C LEU A 167 -11.96 -7.84 19.62
N VAL A 168 -11.52 -7.05 18.64
CA VAL A 168 -10.70 -7.52 17.52
C VAL A 168 -9.43 -8.18 18.04
N THR A 169 -9.17 -9.41 17.56
CA THR A 169 -7.98 -10.19 17.90
C THR A 169 -6.77 -9.75 17.08
N GLU A 170 -5.56 -10.05 17.57
CA GLU A 170 -4.32 -9.82 16.81
C GLU A 170 -4.34 -10.58 15.48
N GLU A 171 -4.87 -11.81 15.43
CA GLU A 171 -4.95 -12.62 14.21
C GLU A 171 -5.84 -11.96 13.15
N GLU A 172 -7.01 -11.46 13.54
CA GLU A 172 -7.92 -10.73 12.64
C GLU A 172 -7.28 -9.45 12.11
N ALA A 173 -6.65 -8.64 12.98
CA ALA A 173 -5.96 -7.43 12.59
C ALA A 173 -4.78 -7.72 11.62
N ARG A 174 -3.99 -8.77 11.88
CA ARG A 174 -2.92 -9.20 10.98
C ARG A 174 -3.48 -9.70 9.64
N ARG A 175 -4.61 -10.39 9.64
CA ARG A 175 -5.25 -10.83 8.40
C ARG A 175 -5.65 -9.64 7.52
N VAL A 176 -6.19 -8.57 8.10
CA VAL A 176 -6.48 -7.32 7.37
C VAL A 176 -5.19 -6.69 6.86
N ALA A 177 -4.16 -6.55 7.71
CA ALA A 177 -2.86 -5.99 7.32
C ALA A 177 -2.24 -6.72 6.12
N VAL A 178 -2.31 -8.05 6.10
CA VAL A 178 -1.78 -8.88 5.00
C VAL A 178 -2.59 -8.68 3.71
N LEU A 179 -3.93 -8.75 3.77
CA LEU A 179 -4.78 -8.70 2.57
C LEU A 179 -4.93 -7.28 2.01
N LYS A 180 -5.25 -6.30 2.89
CA LYS A 180 -5.51 -4.91 2.48
C LYS A 180 -4.23 -4.20 2.04
N SER A 181 -3.08 -4.55 2.62
CA SER A 181 -1.85 -3.79 2.42
C SER A 181 -0.66 -4.64 1.98
N GLY A 182 -0.28 -5.67 2.70
CA GLY A 182 0.97 -6.38 2.49
C GLY A 182 1.08 -7.05 1.13
N ARG A 183 0.13 -7.92 0.80
CA ARG A 183 0.08 -8.59 -0.51
C ARG A 183 -0.10 -7.60 -1.63
N TYR A 184 -1.04 -6.71 -1.47
CA TYR A 184 -1.38 -5.67 -2.44
C TYR A 184 -0.21 -4.72 -2.75
N SER A 185 0.61 -4.37 -1.76
CA SER A 185 1.68 -3.38 -1.95
C SER A 185 3.02 -3.97 -2.35
N ILE A 186 3.29 -5.26 -2.02
CA ILE A 186 4.61 -5.85 -2.17
C ILE A 186 4.58 -7.20 -2.87
N GLN A 187 3.88 -8.20 -2.30
CA GLN A 187 3.94 -9.57 -2.78
C GLN A 187 3.39 -9.72 -4.20
N GLU A 188 2.19 -9.22 -4.47
CA GLU A 188 1.56 -9.35 -5.78
C GLU A 188 2.20 -8.45 -6.85
N PRO A 189 2.65 -7.21 -6.58
CA PRO A 189 3.51 -6.47 -7.49
C PRO A 189 4.75 -7.24 -7.94
N LEU A 190 5.48 -7.89 -7.01
CA LEU A 190 6.61 -8.75 -7.34
C LEU A 190 6.18 -9.92 -8.25
N ALA A 191 5.07 -10.58 -7.93
CA ALA A 191 4.53 -11.70 -8.71
C ALA A 191 4.12 -11.28 -10.12
N ILE A 192 3.49 -10.10 -10.28
CA ILE A 192 3.14 -9.53 -11.58
C ILE A 192 4.40 -9.32 -12.43
N GLY A 193 5.43 -8.70 -11.85
CA GLY A 193 6.71 -8.47 -12.53
C GLY A 193 7.39 -9.77 -12.95
N ALA A 194 7.44 -10.76 -12.06
CA ALA A 194 8.02 -12.08 -12.32
C ALA A 194 7.26 -12.82 -13.44
N ALA A 195 5.92 -12.79 -13.42
CA ALA A 195 5.09 -13.40 -14.45
C ALA A 195 5.30 -12.75 -15.83
N LEU A 196 5.38 -11.39 -15.90
CA LEU A 196 5.71 -10.67 -17.14
C LEU A 196 7.08 -11.07 -17.70
N ALA A 197 8.02 -11.41 -16.82
CA ALA A 197 9.35 -11.89 -17.21
C ALA A 197 9.34 -13.35 -17.66
N GLY A 198 8.29 -14.13 -17.42
CA GLY A 198 8.28 -15.58 -17.59
C GLY A 198 9.28 -16.25 -16.63
N ALA A 199 9.30 -15.81 -15.38
CA ALA A 199 10.18 -16.33 -14.35
C ALA A 199 9.93 -17.83 -14.10
N PRO A 200 10.95 -18.63 -13.75
CA PRO A 200 10.74 -19.99 -13.27
C PRO A 200 9.94 -19.98 -11.95
N SER A 201 9.11 -21.01 -11.75
CA SER A 201 8.28 -21.13 -10.53
C SER A 201 9.08 -21.04 -9.23
N ALA A 202 10.28 -21.60 -9.20
CA ALA A 202 11.16 -21.49 -8.02
C ALA A 202 11.55 -20.03 -7.68
N LEU A 203 11.68 -19.15 -8.68
CA LEU A 203 11.92 -17.72 -8.43
C LEU A 203 10.63 -17.02 -8.02
N GLU A 204 9.48 -17.34 -8.62
CA GLU A 204 8.18 -16.80 -8.22
C GLU A 204 7.87 -17.15 -6.76
N ASP A 205 8.02 -18.42 -6.36
CA ASP A 205 7.85 -18.88 -4.98
C ASP A 205 8.82 -18.18 -4.01
N GLY A 206 10.05 -18.00 -4.44
CA GLY A 206 11.06 -17.30 -3.66
C GLY A 206 10.74 -15.83 -3.44
N LEU A 207 10.30 -15.11 -4.49
CA LEU A 207 9.86 -13.71 -4.39
C LEU A 207 8.59 -13.58 -3.55
N ALA A 208 7.65 -14.52 -3.65
CA ALA A 208 6.47 -14.57 -2.78
C ALA A 208 6.88 -14.77 -1.31
N GLY A 209 7.80 -15.71 -1.05
CA GLY A 209 8.33 -15.95 0.29
C GLY A 209 9.08 -14.75 0.90
N TYR A 210 9.72 -13.92 0.07
CA TYR A 210 10.29 -12.63 0.48
C TYR A 210 9.23 -11.57 0.69
N GLY A 211 8.27 -11.45 -0.23
CA GLY A 211 7.26 -10.40 -0.24
C GLY A 211 6.25 -10.50 0.89
N GLU A 212 5.90 -11.71 1.31
CA GLU A 212 4.89 -11.95 2.36
C GLU A 212 5.28 -11.32 3.72
N PRO A 213 6.42 -11.66 4.35
CA PRO A 213 6.81 -11.04 5.61
C PRO A 213 7.11 -9.55 5.47
N LEU A 214 7.66 -9.11 4.35
CA LEU A 214 7.92 -7.70 4.11
C LEU A 214 6.63 -6.89 4.00
N GLY A 215 5.60 -7.46 3.36
CA GLY A 215 4.30 -6.81 3.23
C GLY A 215 3.60 -6.61 4.57
N GLU A 216 3.67 -7.59 5.46
CA GLU A 216 3.14 -7.44 6.81
C GLU A 216 3.95 -6.41 7.61
N ALA A 217 5.28 -6.47 7.55
CA ALA A 217 6.16 -5.48 8.20
C ALA A 217 5.88 -4.04 7.72
N PHE A 218 5.60 -3.87 6.43
CA PHE A 218 5.23 -2.59 5.83
C PHE A 218 3.98 -2.00 6.49
N GLN A 219 2.91 -2.81 6.69
CA GLN A 219 1.69 -2.33 7.33
C GLN A 219 1.90 -2.05 8.83
N LEU A 220 2.62 -2.92 9.55
CA LEU A 220 2.94 -2.66 10.96
C LEU A 220 3.71 -1.34 11.14
N ARG A 221 4.57 -1.00 10.17
CA ARG A 221 5.26 0.29 10.18
C ARG A 221 4.30 1.46 9.96
N ASP A 222 3.32 1.32 9.05
CA ASP A 222 2.26 2.33 8.88
C ASP A 222 1.44 2.52 10.15
N ASP A 223 1.00 1.43 10.79
CA ASP A 223 0.22 1.47 12.04
C ASP A 223 0.99 2.20 13.15
N LEU A 224 2.29 1.93 13.30
CA LEU A 224 3.16 2.62 14.26
C LEU A 224 3.29 4.12 13.93
N LEU A 225 3.44 4.47 12.67
CA LEU A 225 3.54 5.86 12.22
C LEU A 225 2.22 6.62 12.37
N GLY A 226 1.08 5.97 12.19
CA GLY A 226 -0.26 6.55 12.38
C GLY A 226 -0.53 7.00 13.81
N ILE A 227 0.19 6.44 14.79
CA ILE A 227 0.02 6.77 16.22
C ILE A 227 1.21 7.53 16.80
N PHE A 228 2.44 7.11 16.47
CA PHE A 228 3.68 7.61 17.07
C PHE A 228 4.58 8.36 16.08
N GLY A 229 4.13 8.57 14.85
CA GLY A 229 4.89 9.29 13.83
C GLY A 229 4.99 10.79 14.09
N ASP A 230 5.61 11.51 13.15
CA ASP A 230 5.69 12.98 13.13
C ASP A 230 4.79 13.52 12.01
N SER A 231 3.77 14.32 12.36
CA SER A 231 2.81 14.90 11.40
C SER A 231 3.48 15.72 10.29
N SER A 232 4.59 16.38 10.62
CA SER A 232 5.36 17.18 9.65
C SER A 232 6.00 16.31 8.56
N ARG A 233 6.14 15.00 8.83
CA ARG A 233 6.75 14.02 7.92
C ARG A 233 5.75 13.10 7.24
N THR A 234 4.67 12.71 7.95
CA THR A 234 3.67 11.76 7.43
C THR A 234 2.65 12.40 6.50
N GLY A 235 2.47 13.73 6.58
CA GLY A 235 1.45 14.44 5.79
C GLY A 235 0.01 14.12 6.18
N LYS A 236 -0.20 13.34 7.26
CA LYS A 236 -1.50 13.07 7.91
C LYS A 236 -1.45 13.59 9.35
N PRO A 237 -2.59 13.99 9.93
CA PRO A 237 -2.68 14.16 11.38
C PRO A 237 -2.29 12.85 12.08
N ILE A 238 -1.42 12.94 13.10
CA ILE A 238 -0.89 11.76 13.84
C ILE A 238 -1.99 11.00 14.61
N ASP A 239 -3.16 11.57 14.73
CA ASP A 239 -4.30 11.03 15.48
C ASP A 239 -5.41 10.49 14.56
N SER A 240 -5.19 10.46 13.23
CA SER A 240 -6.20 10.00 12.27
C SER A 240 -6.64 8.57 12.56
N ASP A 241 -5.73 7.64 12.77
CA ASP A 241 -6.05 6.23 13.02
C ASP A 241 -6.81 6.04 14.34
N ILE A 242 -6.48 6.85 15.36
CA ILE A 242 -7.22 6.86 16.65
C ILE A 242 -8.62 7.40 16.44
N ARG A 243 -8.78 8.53 15.73
CA ARG A 243 -10.07 9.18 15.48
C ARG A 243 -10.98 8.34 14.59
N GLU A 244 -10.41 7.74 13.53
CA GLU A 244 -11.12 6.84 12.63
C GLU A 244 -11.44 5.49 13.28
N GLY A 245 -10.82 5.18 14.41
CA GLY A 245 -11.05 3.94 15.14
C GLY A 245 -10.47 2.70 14.46
N LYS A 246 -9.34 2.83 13.75
CA LYS A 246 -8.71 1.71 13.03
C LYS A 246 -8.38 0.54 13.97
N ARG A 247 -8.83 -0.66 13.60
CA ARG A 247 -8.66 -1.91 14.37
C ARG A 247 -7.41 -2.69 13.94
N HIS A 248 -6.27 -2.01 13.90
CA HIS A 248 -4.98 -2.59 13.51
C HIS A 248 -4.32 -3.39 14.65
N VAL A 249 -3.16 -4.00 14.35
CA VAL A 249 -2.42 -4.88 15.27
C VAL A 249 -2.09 -4.19 16.59
N LEU A 250 -1.71 -2.92 16.54
CA LEU A 250 -1.36 -2.15 17.74
C LEU A 250 -2.57 -1.95 18.66
N TYR A 251 -3.77 -1.68 18.09
CA TYR A 251 -5.02 -1.65 18.85
C TYR A 251 -5.30 -2.99 19.52
N ALA A 252 -5.28 -4.08 18.74
CA ALA A 252 -5.60 -5.42 19.24
C ALA A 252 -4.69 -5.84 20.41
N LYS A 253 -3.37 -5.59 20.29
CA LYS A 253 -2.40 -5.86 21.36
C LYS A 253 -2.65 -5.00 22.61
N THR A 254 -3.01 -3.74 22.43
CA THR A 254 -3.33 -2.84 23.54
C THR A 254 -4.53 -3.36 24.32
N VAL A 255 -5.65 -3.62 23.62
CA VAL A 255 -6.89 -4.14 24.26
C VAL A 255 -6.66 -5.48 24.96
N ALA A 256 -5.86 -6.37 24.36
CA ALA A 256 -5.53 -7.67 24.97
C ALA A 256 -4.72 -7.55 26.27
N SER A 257 -3.92 -6.49 26.41
CA SER A 257 -3.05 -6.25 27.56
C SER A 257 -3.71 -5.44 28.68
N LEU A 258 -4.72 -4.62 28.36
CA LEU A 258 -5.45 -3.80 29.33
C LEU A 258 -6.56 -4.60 30.04
N SER A 259 -6.93 -4.15 31.25
CA SER A 259 -8.02 -4.73 32.04
C SER A 259 -8.81 -3.67 32.82
N GLY A 260 -10.02 -4.02 33.26
CA GLY A 260 -10.86 -3.12 34.10
C GLY A 260 -11.13 -1.77 33.44
N GLY A 261 -11.07 -0.71 34.24
CA GLY A 261 -11.39 0.65 33.79
C GLY A 261 -10.50 1.18 32.67
N GLU A 262 -9.21 0.81 32.62
CA GLU A 262 -8.30 1.24 31.55
C GLU A 262 -8.73 0.68 30.19
N ARG A 263 -9.15 -0.59 30.17
CA ARG A 263 -9.68 -1.22 28.94
C ARG A 263 -10.98 -0.59 28.49
N ASP A 264 -11.88 -0.32 29.45
CA ASP A 264 -13.18 0.30 29.18
C ASP A 264 -12.99 1.74 28.63
N ASP A 265 -12.10 2.53 29.22
CA ASP A 265 -11.77 3.86 28.73
C ASP A 265 -11.12 3.84 27.35
N PHE A 266 -10.14 2.97 27.15
CA PHE A 266 -9.46 2.81 25.86
C PHE A 266 -10.46 2.48 24.74
N THR A 267 -11.31 1.47 24.94
CA THR A 267 -12.29 1.03 23.92
C THR A 267 -13.39 2.04 23.68
N ARG A 268 -13.78 2.82 24.69
CA ARG A 268 -14.78 3.89 24.59
C ARG A 268 -14.26 5.11 23.82
N LEU A 269 -13.01 5.50 24.07
CA LEU A 269 -12.39 6.68 23.44
C LEU A 269 -11.90 6.39 22.02
N TRP A 270 -11.37 5.20 21.77
CA TRP A 270 -10.81 4.86 20.45
C TRP A 270 -11.88 4.81 19.36
N GLY A 271 -11.82 5.74 18.41
CA GLY A 271 -12.79 5.88 17.34
C GLY A 271 -13.93 6.86 17.65
N ALA A 272 -13.81 7.66 18.72
CA ALA A 272 -14.80 8.69 19.03
C ALA A 272 -14.75 9.92 18.10
N GLY A 273 -13.94 9.89 17.07
CA GLY A 273 -13.94 10.87 15.96
C GLY A 273 -13.62 12.30 16.42
N ALA A 274 -14.53 13.24 16.07
CA ALA A 274 -14.38 14.65 16.39
C ALA A 274 -14.52 14.98 17.88
N ASP A 275 -15.14 14.08 18.66
CA ASP A 275 -15.35 14.29 20.11
C ASP A 275 -14.08 14.12 20.94
N LEU A 276 -12.97 13.57 20.32
CA LEU A 276 -11.69 13.41 20.99
C LEU A 276 -10.95 14.73 21.16
N GLY A 277 -10.65 15.09 22.41
CA GLY A 277 -9.76 16.19 22.76
C GLY A 277 -8.27 15.81 22.62
N ALA A 278 -7.40 16.81 22.73
CA ALA A 278 -5.96 16.57 22.70
C ALA A 278 -5.49 15.70 23.89
N GLU A 279 -6.10 15.87 25.06
CA GLU A 279 -5.80 15.11 26.27
C GLU A 279 -6.18 13.63 26.09
N ASP A 280 -7.33 13.33 25.44
CA ASP A 280 -7.74 11.95 25.14
C ASP A 280 -6.75 11.23 24.23
N ILE A 281 -6.24 11.93 23.20
CA ILE A 281 -5.23 11.38 22.29
C ILE A 281 -3.94 11.06 23.04
N VAL A 282 -3.47 11.94 23.91
CA VAL A 282 -2.30 11.70 24.76
C VAL A 282 -2.54 10.49 25.65
N HIS A 283 -3.68 10.42 26.31
CA HIS A 283 -4.06 9.31 27.20
C HIS A 283 -4.08 7.95 26.45
N LEU A 284 -4.70 7.90 25.26
CA LEU A 284 -4.73 6.69 24.45
C LEU A 284 -3.34 6.21 24.02
N ARG A 285 -2.43 7.15 23.68
CA ARG A 285 -1.03 6.83 23.39
C ARG A 285 -0.30 6.29 24.60
N GLU A 286 -0.47 6.91 25.76
CA GLU A 286 0.14 6.45 27.01
C GLU A 286 -0.35 5.04 27.37
N LEU A 287 -1.64 4.75 27.26
CA LEU A 287 -2.17 3.40 27.46
C LEU A 287 -1.57 2.39 26.48
N THR A 288 -1.44 2.77 25.19
CA THR A 288 -0.81 1.91 24.17
C THR A 288 0.67 1.65 24.49
N GLU A 289 1.40 2.63 25.01
CA GLU A 289 2.80 2.48 25.38
C GLU A 289 2.97 1.68 26.67
N CYS A 290 2.21 2.01 27.71
CA CYS A 290 2.27 1.34 29.02
C CYS A 290 1.81 -0.12 28.95
N SER A 291 0.89 -0.48 28.05
CA SER A 291 0.48 -1.86 27.79
C SER A 291 1.57 -2.74 27.21
N GLY A 292 2.67 -2.16 26.71
CA GLY A 292 3.73 -2.86 25.99
C GLY A 292 3.41 -3.17 24.52
N ALA A 293 2.22 -2.80 24.01
CA ALA A 293 1.78 -3.09 22.66
C ALA A 293 2.70 -2.48 21.60
N ARG A 294 3.20 -1.25 21.82
CA ARG A 294 4.18 -0.61 20.95
C ARG A 294 5.45 -1.44 20.82
N ALA A 295 6.08 -1.81 21.92
CA ALA A 295 7.32 -2.58 21.93
C ALA A 295 7.13 -3.97 21.28
N ALA A 296 5.98 -4.62 21.54
CA ALA A 296 5.64 -5.91 20.93
C ALA A 296 5.45 -5.81 19.41
N THR A 297 4.80 -4.74 18.93
CA THR A 297 4.61 -4.48 17.49
C THR A 297 5.94 -4.15 16.79
N GLU A 298 6.80 -3.33 17.41
CA GLU A 298 8.16 -3.06 16.92
C GLU A 298 9.02 -4.32 16.87
N GLY A 299 8.88 -5.21 17.86
CA GLY A 299 9.54 -6.52 17.88
C GLY A 299 9.08 -7.42 16.72
N LEU A 300 7.78 -7.49 16.47
CA LEU A 300 7.22 -8.24 15.34
C LEU A 300 7.69 -7.68 13.99
N LEU A 301 7.65 -6.36 13.81
CA LEU A 301 8.16 -5.68 12.62
C LEU A 301 9.63 -6.05 12.35
N LYS A 302 10.48 -5.99 13.36
CA LYS A 302 11.91 -6.36 13.24
C LYS A 302 12.09 -7.83 12.85
N ALA A 303 11.32 -8.74 13.44
CA ALA A 303 11.39 -10.17 13.14
C ALA A 303 10.97 -10.45 11.68
N LEU A 304 9.87 -9.87 11.22
CA LEU A 304 9.39 -9.99 9.85
C LEU A 304 10.38 -9.41 8.84
N THR A 305 10.95 -8.25 9.13
CA THR A 305 12.00 -7.62 8.30
C THR A 305 13.24 -8.51 8.20
N ALA A 306 13.68 -9.10 9.30
CA ALA A 306 14.80 -10.03 9.31
C ALA A 306 14.52 -11.28 8.48
N THR A 307 13.32 -11.84 8.58
CA THR A 307 12.85 -12.97 7.75
C THR A 307 12.86 -12.59 6.26
N ALA A 308 12.38 -11.40 5.89
CA ALA A 308 12.42 -10.92 4.51
C ALA A 308 13.86 -10.84 3.97
N TYR A 309 14.79 -10.27 4.73
CA TYR A 309 16.21 -10.24 4.33
C TYR A 309 16.83 -11.63 4.20
N GLU A 310 16.50 -12.56 5.08
CA GLU A 310 16.97 -13.94 4.99
C GLU A 310 16.49 -14.60 3.70
N ARG A 311 15.19 -14.48 3.40
CA ARG A 311 14.59 -15.01 2.16
C ARG A 311 15.23 -14.38 0.92
N LEU A 312 15.39 -13.05 0.89
CA LEU A 312 16.01 -12.34 -0.22
C LEU A 312 17.43 -12.80 -0.49
N ARG A 313 18.24 -13.03 0.56
CA ARG A 313 19.62 -13.53 0.43
C ARG A 313 19.69 -14.91 -0.20
N GLY A 314 18.69 -15.75 0.01
CA GLY A 314 18.60 -17.09 -0.57
C GLY A 314 18.23 -17.13 -2.06
N LEU A 315 17.77 -16.01 -2.65
CA LEU A 315 17.35 -15.97 -4.06
C LEU A 315 18.55 -15.88 -5.02
N PRO A 316 18.48 -16.52 -6.19
CA PRO A 316 19.54 -16.48 -7.22
C PRO A 316 19.44 -15.18 -8.05
N LEU A 317 19.61 -14.03 -7.43
CA LEU A 317 19.51 -12.71 -8.06
C LEU A 317 20.88 -12.17 -8.45
N ASP A 318 20.90 -11.36 -9.53
CA ASP A 318 22.08 -10.54 -9.81
C ASP A 318 22.26 -9.41 -8.76
N GLY A 319 23.41 -8.73 -8.81
CA GLY A 319 23.75 -7.69 -7.84
C GLY A 319 22.80 -6.50 -7.87
N ASP A 320 22.32 -6.10 -9.06
CA ASP A 320 21.46 -4.96 -9.26
C ASP A 320 20.07 -5.21 -8.66
N ALA A 321 19.45 -6.33 -9.00
CA ALA A 321 18.14 -6.71 -8.49
C ALA A 321 18.17 -6.91 -6.97
N ARG A 322 19.22 -7.59 -6.46
CA ARG A 322 19.39 -7.77 -5.00
C ARG A 322 19.52 -6.45 -4.28
N GLY A 323 20.43 -5.58 -4.73
CA GLY A 323 20.66 -4.27 -4.10
C GLY A 323 19.43 -3.38 -4.10
N ALA A 324 18.64 -3.41 -5.18
CA ALA A 324 17.40 -2.66 -5.29
C ALA A 324 16.31 -3.21 -4.36
N LEU A 325 16.12 -4.52 -4.28
CA LEU A 325 15.16 -5.13 -3.37
C LEU A 325 15.54 -4.91 -1.90
N GLU A 326 16.84 -4.91 -1.56
CA GLU A 326 17.31 -4.51 -0.23
C GLU A 326 17.03 -3.03 0.08
N ALA A 327 17.20 -2.15 -0.91
CA ALA A 327 16.86 -0.73 -0.76
C ALA A 327 15.34 -0.54 -0.56
N LEU A 328 14.50 -1.26 -1.32
CA LEU A 328 13.05 -1.26 -1.16
C LEU A 328 12.62 -1.82 0.20
N THR A 329 13.31 -2.85 0.72
CA THR A 329 13.06 -3.37 2.07
C THR A 329 13.27 -2.26 3.11
N ARG A 330 14.43 -1.57 3.08
CA ARG A 330 14.71 -0.43 3.98
C ARG A 330 13.67 0.67 3.84
N GLU A 331 13.34 1.07 2.60
CA GLU A 331 12.34 2.11 2.35
C GLU A 331 10.94 1.73 2.88
N SER A 332 10.63 0.44 2.92
CA SER A 332 9.35 -0.07 3.42
C SER A 332 9.28 -0.16 4.94
N THR A 333 10.39 -0.45 5.62
CA THR A 333 10.41 -0.78 7.06
C THR A 333 11.08 0.28 7.94
N ASP A 334 12.05 1.05 7.41
CA ASP A 334 12.82 2.02 8.20
C ASP A 334 12.36 3.46 8.00
N ARG A 335 11.32 3.66 7.17
CA ARG A 335 10.78 4.99 6.89
C ARG A 335 10.36 5.71 8.17
N GLN A 336 10.57 7.02 8.18
CA GLN A 336 10.11 7.94 9.23
C GLN A 336 8.92 8.80 8.75
N SER A 337 8.51 8.55 7.50
CA SER A 337 7.41 9.27 6.85
C SER A 337 6.75 8.39 5.77
#